data_6dd841232779842e23e84b027d65188f
#
_entry.id   6dd841232779842e23e84b027d65188f
#
_cell.length_a   1.000
_cell.length_b   1.000
_cell.length_c   1.000
_cell.angle_alpha   90.00
_cell.angle_beta   90.00
_cell.angle_gamma   90.00
#
_symmetry.space_group_name_H-M   'P 1'
#
loop_
_entity.id
_entity.type
_entity.pdbx_description
1 polymer ?
#
loop_
_entity_poly.entity_id
_entity_poly.type
_entity_poly.pdbx_seq_one_letter_code
_entity_poly.pdbx_strand_id
1 'polypeptide(L)'
;MILDDGGDLTKIIHEEYQDLLVDIRGLSEETTTGVLRLYEMEKENTLAVPAINVNASVTKSKFDNFYGCRESLVDGLKRATDVMLAGKVAVVCGFGDVGKGSAESLRSQGARVIVTEIDPICALQASMEGYEVSTVNDVAKTADIFVTATGNKDVITLEHMREMKD
;
A
#
# COMPACT_ATOMS: atom_id res chain seq x y z
N MET A 1 8.52 -22.32 -11.58
CA MET A 1 7.83 -21.56 -10.50
C MET A 1 8.05 -20.09 -10.75
N ILE A 2 7.02 -19.27 -10.59
CA ILE A 2 7.07 -17.81 -10.73
C ILE A 2 7.15 -17.19 -9.33
N LEU A 3 7.92 -16.12 -9.19
CA LEU A 3 7.89 -15.19 -8.08
C LEU A 3 7.39 -13.86 -8.62
N ASP A 4 6.28 -13.36 -8.09
CA ASP A 4 5.64 -12.13 -8.56
C ASP A 4 5.45 -11.11 -7.41
N ASP A 5 5.39 -9.86 -7.79
CA ASP A 5 5.20 -8.72 -6.90
C ASP A 5 4.20 -7.74 -7.55
N GLY A 6 2.92 -7.92 -7.23
CA GLY A 6 1.81 -7.14 -7.77
C GLY A 6 0.98 -7.83 -8.84
N GLY A 7 1.35 -9.06 -9.25
CA GLY A 7 0.55 -9.90 -10.16
C GLY A 7 0.67 -9.54 -11.64
N ASP A 8 1.58 -8.65 -12.04
CA ASP A 8 1.72 -8.25 -13.44
C ASP A 8 2.32 -9.36 -14.31
N LEU A 9 3.36 -10.04 -13.83
CA LEU A 9 3.95 -11.19 -14.53
C LEU A 9 2.92 -12.32 -14.66
N THR A 10 2.20 -12.61 -13.59
CA THR A 10 1.13 -13.61 -13.58
C THR A 10 0.07 -13.29 -14.63
N LYS A 11 -0.39 -12.03 -14.67
CA LYS A 11 -1.39 -11.57 -15.65
C LYS A 11 -0.89 -11.74 -17.08
N ILE A 12 0.29 -11.26 -17.39
CA ILE A 12 0.88 -11.35 -18.73
C ILE A 12 0.97 -12.81 -19.20
N ILE A 13 1.40 -13.73 -18.33
CA ILE A 13 1.51 -15.14 -18.69
C ILE A 13 0.13 -15.76 -18.94
N HIS A 14 -0.88 -15.43 -18.16
CA HIS A 14 -2.22 -15.96 -18.32
C HIS A 14 -2.97 -15.40 -19.54
N GLU A 15 -2.67 -14.16 -19.94
CA GLU A 15 -3.35 -13.49 -21.06
C GLU A 15 -2.60 -13.65 -22.39
N GLU A 16 -1.28 -13.51 -22.38
CA GLU A 16 -0.48 -13.39 -23.62
C GLU A 16 0.44 -14.59 -23.89
N TYR A 17 0.83 -15.35 -22.86
CA TYR A 17 1.82 -16.43 -22.97
C TYR A 17 1.31 -17.73 -22.34
N GLN A 18 0.07 -18.11 -22.67
CA GLN A 18 -0.59 -19.28 -22.08
C GLN A 18 0.12 -20.61 -22.36
N ASP A 19 0.88 -20.70 -23.42
CA ASP A 19 1.72 -21.85 -23.77
C ASP A 19 2.79 -22.13 -22.73
N LEU A 20 3.24 -21.13 -21.97
CA LEU A 20 4.19 -21.30 -20.88
C LEU A 20 3.59 -21.93 -19.62
N LEU A 21 2.26 -21.87 -19.47
CA LEU A 21 1.57 -22.40 -18.28
C LEU A 21 1.78 -23.90 -18.09
N VAL A 22 2.00 -24.65 -19.16
CA VAL A 22 2.24 -26.11 -19.10
C VAL A 22 3.50 -26.47 -18.29
N ASP A 23 4.49 -25.62 -18.29
CA ASP A 23 5.76 -25.82 -17.58
C ASP A 23 5.80 -25.14 -16.21
N ILE A 24 4.80 -24.33 -15.88
CA ILE A 24 4.72 -23.58 -14.63
C ILE A 24 3.97 -24.40 -13.59
N ARG A 25 4.68 -24.85 -12.55
CA ARG A 25 4.12 -25.65 -11.47
C ARG A 25 3.42 -24.87 -10.36
N GLY A 26 3.53 -23.56 -10.40
CA GLY A 26 2.93 -22.66 -9.42
C GLY A 26 3.65 -21.32 -9.34
N LEU A 27 3.06 -20.41 -8.60
CA LEU A 27 3.59 -19.07 -8.35
C LEU A 27 3.55 -18.73 -6.85
N SER A 28 4.37 -17.78 -6.45
CA SER A 28 4.31 -17.14 -5.15
C SER A 28 4.18 -15.64 -5.34
N GLU A 29 3.23 -15.04 -4.62
CA GLU A 29 2.96 -13.60 -4.66
C GLU A 29 3.37 -12.95 -3.34
N GLU A 30 4.16 -11.89 -3.43
CA GLU A 30 4.74 -11.25 -2.26
C GLU A 30 3.91 -10.09 -1.71
N THR A 31 2.98 -9.48 -2.49
CA THR A 31 2.35 -8.22 -2.09
C THR A 31 0.82 -8.25 -2.14
N THR A 32 0.19 -7.38 -1.35
CA THR A 32 -1.27 -7.32 -1.18
C THR A 32 -2.01 -7.13 -2.51
N THR A 33 -1.54 -6.23 -3.38
CA THR A 33 -2.20 -5.96 -4.67
C THR A 33 -2.19 -7.17 -5.60
N GLY A 34 -1.10 -7.92 -5.64
CA GLY A 34 -1.02 -9.16 -6.41
C GLY A 34 -1.91 -10.26 -5.83
N VAL A 35 -1.92 -10.40 -4.50
CA VAL A 35 -2.81 -11.36 -3.83
C VAL A 35 -4.30 -11.08 -4.13
N LEU A 36 -4.72 -9.81 -4.14
CA LEU A 36 -6.10 -9.45 -4.50
C LEU A 36 -6.42 -9.85 -5.93
N ARG A 37 -5.51 -9.63 -6.89
CA ARG A 37 -5.68 -10.09 -8.28
C ARG A 37 -5.78 -11.62 -8.37
N LEU A 38 -4.97 -12.35 -7.61
CA LEU A 38 -5.05 -13.83 -7.57
C LEU A 38 -6.40 -14.31 -7.06
N TYR A 39 -6.97 -13.71 -6.04
CA TYR A 39 -8.31 -14.04 -5.56
C TYR A 39 -9.41 -13.72 -6.59
N GLU A 40 -9.26 -12.62 -7.34
CA GLU A 40 -10.17 -12.31 -8.44
C GLU A 40 -10.08 -13.38 -9.54
N MET A 41 -8.87 -13.74 -9.98
CA MET A 41 -8.63 -14.80 -10.96
C MET A 41 -9.15 -16.17 -10.50
N GLU A 42 -8.98 -16.51 -9.22
CA GLU A 42 -9.53 -17.74 -8.64
C GLU A 42 -11.06 -17.73 -8.68
N LYS A 43 -11.70 -16.64 -8.28
CA LYS A 43 -13.16 -16.48 -8.32
C LYS A 43 -13.74 -16.58 -9.73
N GLU A 44 -13.00 -16.08 -10.72
CA GLU A 44 -13.36 -16.12 -12.14
C GLU A 44 -12.97 -17.44 -12.81
N ASN A 45 -12.30 -18.37 -12.09
CA ASN A 45 -11.74 -19.61 -12.61
C ASN A 45 -10.74 -19.40 -13.76
N THR A 46 -10.01 -18.30 -13.74
CA THR A 46 -8.97 -17.97 -14.72
C THR A 46 -7.56 -18.26 -14.23
N LEU A 47 -7.36 -18.53 -12.93
CA LEU A 47 -6.07 -18.89 -12.35
C LEU A 47 -5.72 -20.34 -12.73
N ALA A 48 -4.79 -20.51 -13.65
CA ALA A 48 -4.46 -21.83 -14.24
C ALA A 48 -3.43 -22.62 -13.43
N VAL A 49 -2.74 -22.03 -12.47
CA VAL A 49 -1.68 -22.67 -11.68
C VAL A 49 -1.87 -22.41 -10.19
N PRO A 50 -1.39 -23.33 -9.31
CA PRO A 50 -1.43 -23.10 -7.87
C PRO A 50 -0.68 -21.81 -7.48
N ALA A 51 -1.28 -21.00 -6.60
CA ALA A 51 -0.70 -19.77 -6.11
C ALA A 51 -0.50 -19.81 -4.59
N ILE A 52 0.63 -19.29 -4.13
CA ILE A 52 0.99 -19.19 -2.71
C ILE A 52 1.00 -17.71 -2.32
N ASN A 53 0.13 -17.34 -1.39
CA ASN A 53 0.12 -16.02 -0.78
C ASN A 53 1.21 -15.92 0.29
N VAL A 54 2.39 -15.44 -0.09
CA VAL A 54 3.51 -15.19 0.83
C VAL A 54 3.27 -13.94 1.68
N ASN A 55 2.55 -12.95 1.12
CA ASN A 55 2.26 -11.71 1.83
C ASN A 55 1.50 -11.93 3.14
N ALA A 56 0.59 -12.91 3.22
CA ALA A 56 -0.16 -13.21 4.43
C ALA A 56 0.65 -13.98 5.50
N SER A 57 1.87 -14.42 5.19
CA SER A 57 2.77 -14.99 6.21
C SER A 57 3.06 -13.95 7.29
N VAL A 58 2.92 -14.35 8.56
CA VAL A 58 3.22 -13.47 9.72
C VAL A 58 4.65 -12.95 9.67
N THR A 59 5.60 -13.80 9.25
CA THR A 59 7.01 -13.43 9.12
C THR A 59 7.30 -12.54 7.91
N LYS A 60 6.35 -12.34 7.00
CA LYS A 60 6.43 -11.39 5.89
C LYS A 60 5.69 -10.09 6.24
N SER A 61 4.36 -10.12 6.39
CA SER A 61 3.55 -8.91 6.52
C SER A 61 3.85 -8.08 7.76
N LYS A 62 4.09 -8.73 8.90
CA LYS A 62 4.39 -8.03 10.16
C LYS A 62 5.81 -7.49 10.24
N PHE A 63 6.67 -7.86 9.29
CA PHE A 63 8.05 -7.39 9.24
C PHE A 63 8.29 -6.52 8.02
N ASP A 64 8.22 -7.05 6.82
CA ASP A 64 8.49 -6.30 5.60
C ASP A 64 7.49 -5.16 5.38
N ASN A 65 6.20 -5.45 5.40
CA ASN A 65 5.19 -4.42 5.14
C ASN A 65 5.22 -3.30 6.20
N PHE A 66 5.55 -3.62 7.44
CA PHE A 66 5.65 -2.64 8.52
C PHE A 66 7.03 -1.98 8.58
N TYR A 67 8.07 -2.74 8.91
CA TYR A 67 9.42 -2.20 9.12
C TYR A 67 10.09 -1.77 7.83
N GLY A 68 9.91 -2.52 6.74
CA GLY A 68 10.46 -2.19 5.44
C GLY A 68 9.91 -0.87 4.91
N CYS A 69 8.58 -0.70 4.93
CA CYS A 69 7.95 0.54 4.49
C CYS A 69 8.20 1.70 5.45
N ARG A 70 8.34 1.44 6.75
CA ARG A 70 8.73 2.44 7.73
C ARG A 70 10.09 3.07 7.39
N GLU A 71 11.05 2.27 6.93
CA GLU A 71 12.36 2.76 6.55
C GLU A 71 12.37 3.34 5.13
N SER A 72 11.81 2.65 4.16
CA SER A 72 11.90 3.01 2.75
C SER A 72 11.07 4.24 2.35
N LEU A 73 9.94 4.50 3.01
CA LEU A 73 9.10 5.66 2.66
C LEU A 73 9.86 6.98 2.81
N VAL A 74 10.44 7.22 3.96
CA VAL A 74 11.15 8.48 4.25
C VAL A 74 12.41 8.59 3.41
N ASP A 75 13.14 7.49 3.19
CA ASP A 75 14.28 7.46 2.29
C ASP A 75 13.87 7.84 0.86
N GLY A 76 12.80 7.23 0.35
CA GLY A 76 12.26 7.54 -0.98
C GLY A 76 11.81 9.00 -1.13
N LEU A 77 11.07 9.53 -0.15
CA LEU A 77 10.63 10.93 -0.15
C LEU A 77 11.83 11.89 -0.18
N LYS A 78 12.84 11.67 0.65
CA LYS A 78 14.03 12.54 0.71
C LYS A 78 14.83 12.48 -0.58
N ARG A 79 14.99 11.31 -1.18
CA ARG A 79 15.70 11.16 -2.47
C ARG A 79 14.95 11.80 -3.63
N ALA A 80 13.62 11.70 -3.64
CA ALA A 80 12.81 12.22 -4.74
C ALA A 80 12.60 13.73 -4.68
N THR A 81 12.55 14.33 -3.50
CA THR A 81 12.07 15.70 -3.33
C THR A 81 13.06 16.65 -2.66
N ASP A 82 14.04 16.15 -1.95
CA ASP A 82 14.99 16.91 -1.12
C ASP A 82 14.29 17.91 -0.14
N VAL A 83 13.10 17.54 0.34
CA VAL A 83 12.25 18.38 1.18
C VAL A 83 12.39 18.01 2.64
N MET A 84 12.45 19.00 3.52
CA MET A 84 12.35 18.81 4.96
C MET A 84 10.95 18.33 5.35
N LEU A 85 10.86 17.20 6.08
CA LEU A 85 9.58 16.61 6.52
C LEU A 85 9.06 17.25 7.82
N ALA A 86 9.95 17.76 8.66
CA ALA A 86 9.58 18.37 9.93
C ALA A 86 8.62 19.54 9.74
N GLY A 87 7.53 19.55 10.51
CA GLY A 87 6.48 20.59 10.47
C GLY A 87 5.47 20.44 9.34
N LYS A 88 5.70 19.57 8.37
CA LYS A 88 4.74 19.28 7.30
C LYS A 88 3.52 18.51 7.82
N VAL A 89 2.39 18.69 7.14
CA VAL A 89 1.19 17.87 7.33
C VAL A 89 1.25 16.73 6.32
N ALA A 90 1.34 15.50 6.83
CA ALA A 90 1.39 14.30 6.01
C ALA A 90 0.13 13.45 6.23
N VAL A 91 -0.56 13.12 5.15
CA VAL A 91 -1.74 12.25 5.15
C VAL A 91 -1.32 10.86 4.72
N VAL A 92 -1.62 9.86 5.56
CA VAL A 92 -1.44 8.44 5.24
C VAL A 92 -2.81 7.82 5.02
N CYS A 93 -3.08 7.42 3.80
CA CYS A 93 -4.32 6.76 3.41
C CYS A 93 -4.16 5.25 3.58
N GLY A 94 -4.85 4.70 4.55
CA GLY A 94 -4.74 3.30 4.99
C GLY A 94 -3.90 3.15 6.26
N PHE A 95 -4.38 2.31 7.20
CA PHE A 95 -3.69 2.03 8.47
C PHE A 95 -3.53 0.52 8.71
N GLY A 96 -3.25 -0.21 7.63
CA GLY A 96 -2.71 -1.58 7.65
C GLY A 96 -1.23 -1.58 8.02
N ASP A 97 -0.52 -2.69 7.81
CA ASP A 97 0.90 -2.79 8.20
C ASP A 97 1.78 -1.73 7.50
N VAL A 98 1.58 -1.50 6.19
CA VAL A 98 2.29 -0.46 5.44
C VAL A 98 1.95 0.94 5.98
N GLY A 99 0.67 1.23 6.17
CA GLY A 99 0.21 2.53 6.67
C GLY A 99 0.74 2.84 8.08
N LYS A 100 0.75 1.87 8.98
CA LYS A 100 1.31 1.99 10.34
C LYS A 100 2.78 2.34 10.31
N GLY A 101 3.58 1.58 9.57
CA GLY A 101 5.01 1.85 9.42
C GLY A 101 5.28 3.22 8.81
N SER A 102 4.52 3.58 7.77
CA SER A 102 4.61 4.88 7.10
C SER A 102 4.28 6.05 8.04
N ALA A 103 3.19 5.95 8.78
CA ALA A 103 2.76 6.97 9.73
C ALA A 103 3.77 7.18 10.86
N GLU A 104 4.30 6.08 11.42
CA GLU A 104 5.33 6.12 12.46
C GLU A 104 6.62 6.79 11.96
N SER A 105 7.06 6.44 10.75
CA SER A 105 8.25 7.00 10.12
C SER A 105 8.13 8.50 9.92
N LEU A 106 7.03 8.97 9.33
CA LEU A 106 6.76 10.39 9.11
C LEU A 106 6.70 11.17 10.44
N ARG A 107 6.00 10.62 11.44
CA ARG A 107 5.94 11.23 12.77
C ARG A 107 7.32 11.33 13.43
N SER A 108 8.16 10.31 13.28
CA SER A 108 9.53 10.33 13.81
C SER A 108 10.42 11.42 13.19
N GLN A 109 10.10 11.86 11.97
CA GLN A 109 10.78 12.97 11.30
C GLN A 109 10.18 14.34 11.65
N GLY A 110 9.22 14.39 12.57
CA GLY A 110 8.59 15.64 13.00
C GLY A 110 7.44 16.12 12.11
N ALA A 111 6.91 15.28 11.22
CA ALA A 111 5.69 15.60 10.49
C ALA A 111 4.45 15.46 11.40
N ARG A 112 3.43 16.27 11.14
CA ARG A 112 2.09 16.11 11.70
C ARG A 112 1.33 15.12 10.83
N VAL A 113 1.08 13.93 11.36
CA VAL A 113 0.48 12.85 10.58
C VAL A 113 -1.01 12.77 10.83
N ILE A 114 -1.78 12.72 9.74
CA ILE A 114 -3.22 12.46 9.72
C ILE A 114 -3.41 11.13 8.98
N VAL A 115 -4.28 10.28 9.50
CA VAL A 115 -4.63 8.98 8.91
C VAL A 115 -6.02 9.05 8.30
N THR A 116 -6.18 8.48 7.10
CA THR A 116 -7.52 8.22 6.56
C THR A 116 -7.72 6.71 6.42
N GLU A 117 -8.84 6.20 6.92
CA GLU A 117 -9.09 4.76 6.95
C GLU A 117 -10.60 4.48 6.89
N ILE A 118 -10.98 3.46 6.12
CA ILE A 118 -12.38 3.03 6.00
C ILE A 118 -12.74 1.89 6.96
N ASP A 119 -11.74 1.09 7.38
CA ASP A 119 -11.94 0.06 8.38
C ASP A 119 -12.02 0.71 9.77
N PRO A 120 -13.14 0.57 10.48
CA PRO A 120 -13.32 1.23 11.78
C PRO A 120 -12.37 0.70 12.86
N ILE A 121 -11.90 -0.54 12.75
CA ILE A 121 -10.94 -1.10 13.71
C ILE A 121 -9.55 -0.47 13.49
N CYS A 122 -9.10 -0.38 12.24
CA CYS A 122 -7.84 0.27 11.91
C CYS A 122 -7.89 1.78 12.22
N ALA A 123 -9.02 2.44 11.95
CA ALA A 123 -9.23 3.85 12.31
C ALA A 123 -9.17 4.08 13.83
N LEU A 124 -9.80 3.19 14.61
CA LEU A 124 -9.73 3.24 16.08
C LEU A 124 -8.29 3.03 16.57
N GLN A 125 -7.54 2.07 15.98
CA GLN A 125 -6.14 1.87 16.33
C GLN A 125 -5.31 3.13 16.06
N ALA A 126 -5.49 3.79 14.90
CA ALA A 126 -4.81 5.04 14.59
C ALA A 126 -5.10 6.13 15.65
N SER A 127 -6.37 6.27 16.03
CA SER A 127 -6.77 7.22 17.08
C SER A 127 -6.14 6.88 18.44
N MET A 128 -6.10 5.61 18.82
CA MET A 128 -5.46 5.14 20.08
C MET A 128 -3.97 5.36 20.08
N GLU A 129 -3.31 5.35 18.93
CA GLU A 129 -1.89 5.68 18.77
C GLU A 129 -1.62 7.19 18.70
N GLY A 130 -2.66 8.02 18.83
CA GLY A 130 -2.57 9.47 18.89
C GLY A 130 -2.47 10.16 17.52
N TYR A 131 -2.90 9.50 16.46
CA TYR A 131 -3.07 10.13 15.16
C TYR A 131 -4.45 10.79 15.06
N GLU A 132 -4.53 11.91 14.37
CA GLU A 132 -5.79 12.44 13.89
C GLU A 132 -6.33 11.51 12.79
N VAL A 133 -7.62 11.16 12.86
CA VAL A 133 -8.30 10.36 11.83
C VAL A 133 -9.31 11.24 11.11
N SER A 134 -9.23 11.30 9.79
CA SER A 134 -10.04 12.20 8.97
C SER A 134 -10.40 11.56 7.63
N THR A 135 -11.01 12.31 6.73
CA THR A 135 -11.23 11.92 5.33
C THR A 135 -10.30 12.66 4.39
N VAL A 136 -10.05 12.11 3.19
CA VAL A 136 -9.22 12.78 2.18
C VAL A 136 -9.81 14.14 1.80
N ASN A 137 -11.14 14.23 1.69
CA ASN A 137 -11.84 15.48 1.37
C ASN A 137 -11.56 16.60 2.38
N ASP A 138 -11.54 16.26 3.67
CA ASP A 138 -11.36 17.27 4.72
C ASP A 138 -9.92 17.79 4.79
N VAL A 139 -8.94 16.97 4.40
CA VAL A 139 -7.52 17.29 4.54
C VAL A 139 -6.83 17.69 3.26
N ALA A 140 -7.47 17.53 2.09
CA ALA A 140 -6.85 17.79 0.79
C ALA A 140 -6.22 19.19 0.69
N LYS A 141 -6.90 20.21 1.21
CA LYS A 141 -6.45 21.62 1.15
C LYS A 141 -5.31 21.96 2.12
N THR A 142 -5.11 21.14 3.15
CA THR A 142 -4.19 21.48 4.24
C THR A 142 -2.93 20.64 4.27
N ALA A 143 -2.97 19.45 3.68
CA ALA A 143 -1.85 18.53 3.65
C ALA A 143 -0.75 18.98 2.66
N ASP A 144 0.48 18.64 3.00
CA ASP A 144 1.67 18.88 2.19
C ASP A 144 2.15 17.61 1.50
N ILE A 145 1.87 16.43 2.11
CA ILE A 145 2.33 15.12 1.63
C ILE A 145 1.17 14.15 1.72
N PHE A 146 0.98 13.36 0.68
CA PHE A 146 0.02 12.26 0.65
C PHE A 146 0.72 10.95 0.37
N VAL A 147 0.42 9.94 1.18
CA VAL A 147 0.91 8.56 1.05
C VAL A 147 -0.27 7.63 0.94
N THR A 148 -0.41 6.90 -0.16
CA THR A 148 -1.44 5.88 -0.32
C THR A 148 -0.87 4.51 0.03
N ALA A 149 -1.49 3.83 0.99
CA ALA A 149 -1.04 2.55 1.54
C ALA A 149 -2.20 1.54 1.68
N THR A 150 -3.21 1.64 0.79
CA THR A 150 -4.43 0.81 0.87
C THR A 150 -4.38 -0.46 0.03
N GLY A 151 -3.41 -0.58 -0.88
CA GLY A 151 -3.41 -1.63 -1.89
C GLY A 151 -4.58 -1.53 -2.87
N ASN A 152 -5.18 -0.34 -3.02
CA ASN A 152 -6.36 -0.09 -3.83
C ASN A 152 -6.15 1.07 -4.80
N LYS A 153 -7.09 1.24 -5.73
CA LYS A 153 -7.10 2.33 -6.71
C LYS A 153 -8.07 3.44 -6.28
N ASP A 154 -7.94 4.60 -6.91
CA ASP A 154 -8.84 5.76 -6.76
C ASP A 154 -8.96 6.30 -5.32
N VAL A 155 -7.94 6.06 -4.49
CA VAL A 155 -7.88 6.57 -3.11
C VAL A 155 -7.76 8.09 -3.11
N ILE A 156 -6.95 8.62 -4.02
CA ILE A 156 -6.83 10.05 -4.33
C ILE A 156 -7.31 10.26 -5.76
N THR A 157 -8.37 11.04 -5.91
CA THR A 157 -8.99 11.33 -7.20
C THR A 157 -8.49 12.65 -7.78
N LEU A 158 -8.86 12.92 -9.04
CA LEU A 158 -8.54 14.19 -9.69
C LEU A 158 -9.15 15.39 -8.92
N GLU A 159 -10.34 15.23 -8.35
CA GLU A 159 -11.01 16.25 -7.54
C GLU A 159 -10.17 16.59 -6.32
N HIS A 160 -9.65 15.57 -5.61
CA HIS A 160 -8.75 15.78 -4.47
C HIS A 160 -7.47 16.51 -4.90
N MET A 161 -6.87 16.12 -6.04
CA MET A 161 -5.64 16.74 -6.54
C MET A 161 -5.83 18.23 -6.88
N ARG A 162 -7.01 18.62 -7.39
CA ARG A 162 -7.34 20.03 -7.68
C ARG A 162 -7.45 20.90 -6.44
N GLU A 163 -7.71 20.31 -5.29
CA GLU A 163 -7.85 20.98 -4.01
C GLU A 163 -6.52 21.01 -3.21
N MET A 164 -5.51 20.25 -3.63
CA MET A 164 -4.20 20.21 -2.98
C MET A 164 -3.46 21.53 -3.12
N LYS A 165 -2.51 21.76 -2.24
CA LYS A 165 -1.55 22.85 -2.34
C LYS A 165 -0.65 22.66 -3.56
N ASP A 166 -0.15 23.77 -4.11
CA ASP A 166 0.89 23.79 -5.14
C ASP A 166 2.25 23.33 -4.58
#